data_c05b338bf5c70603e5cc40345bad7339
#
_entry.id   c05b338bf5c70603e5cc40345bad7339
#
_cell.length_a   1.000
_cell.length_b   1.000
_cell.length_c   1.000
_cell.angle_alpha   90.00
_cell.angle_beta   90.00
_cell.angle_gamma   90.00
#
_symmetry.space_group_name_H-M   'P 1'
#
loop_
_entity.id
_entity.type
_entity.pdbx_description
1 polymer ?
#
loop_
_entity_poly.entity_id
_entity_poly.type
_entity_poly.pdbx_seq_one_letter_code
_entity_poly.pdbx_strand_id
1 'polypeptide(L)'
;MDAISDPAIETVVLMMGAQMGKSECLNNVVGYHIAQDPSPILVVQPTLDMAQTWSKDRLAPMLRDTPALQGLVKDPRSRDSGNTTLHKSFPGGHVTGCGANSPASLASRPIRIVLCDEVDRFPVSAGSEGDPVTLARKRSATFWNRKIILVSTPTNKGASRIEQAYEESDKRLYYVPCHDCGHEQTLKWSQVQFDADRPESAGYACESCGSIWDDASRARAVRRGEWRSTEKFSKTAGFCVSGLYSPWIPLEDAVRDFLAARKQPSTLRVWVNTYLAETWEEDGEGVDDYSLSERAEDWGDVVPSDGLILTAGVDVQDDRLEAEIVAWGKEEESWSIAYKTIHGDPSGPIVWRELDEFLYGVYEHEFGEEMVVRATCIDSGGHHTQAVYKYVSTREAKRVFAIKGVGGEGRPMVGKPSKNNIGKIKLFPVGVDTVKAELFSRFKITEPGPGYCHFPEGRDPEYYKQLTAEKIKIKYHKGFARREFVKIRTRNEALDVRVYAKAALALLNVNLNSLAMKMSHRKEAQEVVKEQKPIQRPKNMGSFVNRWR
;
A
#
# COMPACT_ATOMS: atom_id res chain seq x y z
N MET A 1 -8.99 -28.15 19.52
CA MET A 1 -8.45 -29.53 19.64
C MET A 1 -9.15 -30.46 18.70
N ASP A 2 -10.49 -30.49 18.61
CA ASP A 2 -11.27 -31.40 17.76
C ASP A 2 -10.82 -31.42 16.30
N ALA A 3 -10.56 -30.22 15.70
CA ALA A 3 -10.03 -30.11 14.35
C ALA A 3 -8.67 -30.82 14.14
N ILE A 4 -7.88 -30.98 15.20
CA ILE A 4 -6.56 -31.63 15.12
C ILE A 4 -6.71 -33.15 15.08
N SER A 5 -7.71 -33.70 15.81
CA SER A 5 -8.01 -35.12 15.82
C SER A 5 -8.94 -35.57 14.67
N ASP A 6 -9.58 -34.63 13.95
CA ASP A 6 -10.45 -34.94 12.80
C ASP A 6 -9.62 -35.44 11.60
N PRO A 7 -9.81 -36.70 11.13
CA PRO A 7 -9.03 -37.25 10.02
C PRO A 7 -9.27 -36.54 8.67
N ALA A 8 -10.36 -35.80 8.50
CA ALA A 8 -10.66 -35.04 7.30
C ALA A 8 -9.81 -33.76 7.17
N ILE A 9 -9.30 -33.27 8.31
CA ILE A 9 -8.51 -32.01 8.36
C ILE A 9 -7.02 -32.36 8.30
N GLU A 10 -6.33 -31.85 7.29
CA GLU A 10 -4.88 -31.97 7.14
C GLU A 10 -4.12 -30.81 7.79
N THR A 11 -4.61 -29.59 7.56
CA THR A 11 -3.96 -28.36 8.04
C THR A 11 -4.89 -27.61 8.98
N VAL A 12 -4.34 -27.13 10.10
CA VAL A 12 -5.03 -26.25 11.06
C VAL A 12 -4.26 -24.95 11.15
N VAL A 13 -4.97 -23.84 10.96
CA VAL A 13 -4.43 -22.48 11.00
C VAL A 13 -5.03 -21.71 12.17
N LEU A 14 -4.19 -21.21 13.07
CA LEU A 14 -4.61 -20.41 14.23
C LEU A 14 -4.06 -18.98 14.09
N MET A 15 -4.84 -18.08 13.51
CA MET A 15 -4.58 -16.66 13.44
C MET A 15 -5.22 -16.00 14.66
N MET A 16 -4.43 -15.70 15.68
CA MET A 16 -4.94 -15.28 16.98
C MET A 16 -4.16 -14.11 17.56
N GLY A 17 -4.82 -13.30 18.37
CA GLY A 17 -4.18 -12.27 19.18
C GLY A 17 -3.09 -12.81 20.11
N ALA A 18 -2.31 -11.91 20.69
CA ALA A 18 -1.33 -12.29 21.72
C ALA A 18 -2.03 -12.81 22.99
N GLN A 19 -1.38 -13.70 23.71
CA GLN A 19 -1.88 -14.27 24.98
C GLN A 19 -3.25 -14.98 24.88
N MET A 20 -3.62 -15.45 23.68
CA MET A 20 -4.87 -16.21 23.45
C MET A 20 -4.69 -17.74 23.57
N GLY A 21 -3.58 -18.20 24.17
CA GLY A 21 -3.34 -19.62 24.41
C GLY A 21 -2.77 -20.41 23.21
N LYS A 22 -2.26 -19.72 22.18
CA LYS A 22 -1.69 -20.34 20.96
C LYS A 22 -0.67 -21.44 21.24
N SER A 23 0.37 -21.12 21.99
CA SER A 23 1.44 -22.07 22.32
C SER A 23 0.94 -23.21 23.20
N GLU A 24 -0.09 -22.99 24.03
CA GLU A 24 -0.72 -24.02 24.86
C GLU A 24 -1.50 -25.03 24.01
N CYS A 25 -2.15 -24.55 22.94
CA CYS A 25 -2.74 -25.47 21.95
C CYS A 25 -1.68 -26.39 21.33
N LEU A 26 -0.49 -25.85 20.96
CA LEU A 26 0.60 -26.68 20.44
C LEU A 26 1.14 -27.67 21.46
N ASN A 27 1.29 -27.28 22.73
CA ASN A 27 1.71 -28.15 23.82
C ASN A 27 0.71 -29.33 24.01
N ASN A 28 -0.58 -29.02 23.99
CA ASN A 28 -1.63 -30.03 24.07
C ASN A 28 -1.59 -31.02 22.89
N VAL A 29 -1.28 -30.56 21.68
CA VAL A 29 -1.08 -31.45 20.51
C VAL A 29 0.10 -32.37 20.75
N VAL A 30 1.23 -31.84 21.23
CA VAL A 30 2.42 -32.66 21.56
C VAL A 30 2.07 -33.69 22.61
N GLY A 31 1.41 -33.30 23.71
CA GLY A 31 1.01 -34.22 24.77
C GLY A 31 0.07 -35.34 24.29
N TYR A 32 -0.90 -35.01 23.46
CA TYR A 32 -1.81 -35.96 22.84
C TYR A 32 -1.08 -37.01 21.98
N HIS A 33 -0.15 -36.56 21.12
CA HIS A 33 0.62 -37.44 20.25
C HIS A 33 1.80 -38.14 20.95
N ILE A 34 2.04 -37.87 22.20
CA ILE A 34 2.92 -38.70 23.06
C ILE A 34 2.13 -39.79 23.73
N ALA A 35 0.95 -39.49 24.30
CA ALA A 35 0.22 -40.39 25.16
C ALA A 35 -0.86 -41.25 24.44
N GLN A 36 -1.58 -40.67 23.46
CA GLN A 36 -2.78 -41.30 22.88
C GLN A 36 -2.57 -41.80 21.43
N ASP A 37 -1.81 -41.05 20.62
CA ASP A 37 -1.55 -41.39 19.21
C ASP A 37 -0.07 -41.14 18.87
N PRO A 38 0.83 -42.02 19.40
CA PRO A 38 2.27 -41.82 19.28
C PRO A 38 2.74 -41.60 17.85
N SER A 39 3.51 -40.51 17.62
CA SER A 39 3.86 -40.07 16.28
C SER A 39 5.18 -39.30 16.26
N PRO A 40 5.91 -39.31 15.12
CA PRO A 40 7.01 -38.37 14.90
C PRO A 40 6.48 -36.92 14.79
N ILE A 41 6.99 -36.03 15.66
CA ILE A 41 6.56 -34.63 15.78
C ILE A 41 7.77 -33.71 15.49
N LEU A 42 7.57 -32.69 14.66
CA LEU A 42 8.49 -31.60 14.44
C LEU A 42 7.87 -30.30 14.95
N VAL A 43 8.57 -29.60 15.85
CA VAL A 43 8.20 -28.27 16.34
C VAL A 43 9.18 -27.27 15.75
N VAL A 44 8.68 -26.37 14.91
CA VAL A 44 9.47 -25.33 14.26
C VAL A 44 9.19 -24.01 14.98
N GLN A 45 10.24 -23.41 15.52
CA GLN A 45 10.25 -22.09 16.13
C GLN A 45 10.99 -21.08 15.23
N PRO A 46 10.79 -19.76 15.36
CA PRO A 46 11.51 -18.78 14.57
C PRO A 46 13.03 -18.94 14.60
N THR A 47 13.59 -19.21 15.79
CA THR A 47 15.02 -19.40 15.98
C THR A 47 15.32 -20.67 16.78
N LEU A 48 16.57 -21.15 16.72
CA LEU A 48 17.03 -22.29 17.49
C LEU A 48 16.95 -22.02 19.00
N ASP A 49 17.27 -20.79 19.43
CA ASP A 49 17.21 -20.39 20.85
C ASP A 49 15.77 -20.43 21.38
N MET A 50 14.80 -20.00 20.57
CA MET A 50 13.37 -20.12 20.91
C MET A 50 12.94 -21.58 21.03
N ALA A 51 13.43 -22.47 20.15
CA ALA A 51 13.15 -23.90 20.26
C ALA A 51 13.75 -24.53 21.54
N GLN A 52 14.95 -24.10 21.94
CA GLN A 52 15.56 -24.53 23.21
C GLN A 52 14.78 -24.02 24.43
N THR A 53 14.37 -22.76 24.41
CA THR A 53 13.58 -22.14 25.47
C THR A 53 12.22 -22.84 25.61
N TRP A 54 11.51 -23.04 24.49
CA TRP A 54 10.25 -23.81 24.48
C TRP A 54 10.44 -25.20 25.10
N SER A 55 11.49 -25.92 24.71
CA SER A 55 11.76 -27.28 25.21
C SER A 55 12.01 -27.30 26.72
N LYS A 56 12.72 -26.31 27.26
CA LYS A 56 13.07 -26.22 28.68
C LYS A 56 11.90 -25.71 29.54
N ASP A 57 11.23 -24.66 29.08
CA ASP A 57 10.30 -23.90 29.90
C ASP A 57 8.84 -24.34 29.71
N ARG A 58 8.52 -25.07 28.63
CA ARG A 58 7.18 -25.55 28.33
C ARG A 58 7.09 -27.07 28.24
N LEU A 59 7.87 -27.69 27.33
CA LEU A 59 7.80 -29.15 27.11
C LEU A 59 8.26 -29.94 28.34
N ALA A 60 9.39 -29.61 28.93
CA ALA A 60 9.92 -30.36 30.07
C ALA A 60 9.02 -30.31 31.32
N PRO A 61 8.48 -29.15 31.74
CA PRO A 61 7.48 -29.09 32.79
C PRO A 61 6.21 -29.90 32.46
N MET A 62 5.67 -29.79 31.23
CA MET A 62 4.50 -30.54 30.82
C MET A 62 4.73 -32.06 30.95
N LEU A 63 5.89 -32.56 30.49
CA LEU A 63 6.23 -34.00 30.60
C LEU A 63 6.36 -34.48 32.04
N ARG A 64 6.87 -33.60 32.93
CA ARG A 64 7.05 -33.90 34.36
C ARG A 64 5.74 -33.85 35.14
N ASP A 65 4.92 -32.84 34.89
CA ASP A 65 3.78 -32.49 35.75
C ASP A 65 2.43 -33.08 35.28
N THR A 66 2.35 -33.58 34.02
CA THR A 66 1.14 -34.21 33.48
C THR A 66 1.14 -35.70 33.76
N PRO A 67 0.23 -36.23 34.58
CA PRO A 67 0.23 -37.66 34.98
C PRO A 67 0.23 -38.62 33.79
N ALA A 68 -0.53 -38.31 32.72
CA ALA A 68 -0.62 -39.15 31.51
C ALA A 68 0.68 -39.21 30.69
N LEU A 69 1.63 -38.31 30.93
CA LEU A 69 2.92 -38.23 30.22
C LEU A 69 4.11 -38.76 31.03
N GLN A 70 3.88 -38.93 32.34
CA GLN A 70 4.95 -39.38 33.24
C GLN A 70 5.46 -40.77 32.85
N GLY A 71 6.79 -40.91 32.76
CA GLY A 71 7.46 -42.18 32.43
C GLY A 71 7.48 -42.54 30.93
N LEU A 72 6.71 -41.84 30.07
CA LEU A 72 6.72 -42.11 28.62
C LEU A 72 8.00 -41.60 27.96
N VAL A 73 8.54 -40.46 28.43
CA VAL A 73 9.81 -39.89 27.95
C VAL A 73 10.88 -40.13 29.01
N LYS A 74 11.96 -40.84 28.66
CA LYS A 74 13.07 -41.13 29.59
C LYS A 74 13.77 -39.82 30.04
N ASP A 75 14.27 -39.82 31.30
CA ASP A 75 15.05 -38.73 31.85
C ASP A 75 16.30 -38.50 30.98
N PRO A 76 16.65 -37.26 30.59
CA PRO A 76 17.88 -36.94 29.84
C PRO A 76 19.18 -37.35 30.56
N ARG A 77 19.13 -37.52 31.89
CA ARG A 77 20.27 -37.96 32.71
C ARG A 77 20.49 -39.48 32.68
N SER A 78 19.59 -40.24 32.13
CA SER A 78 19.73 -41.69 31.96
C SER A 78 20.80 -41.97 30.90
N ARG A 79 21.71 -42.92 31.23
CA ARG A 79 22.84 -43.32 30.31
C ARG A 79 22.38 -43.86 28.96
N ASP A 80 21.15 -44.26 28.83
CA ASP A 80 20.54 -44.89 27.65
C ASP A 80 19.51 -43.95 26.97
N SER A 81 19.57 -42.65 27.27
CA SER A 81 18.61 -41.72 26.72
C SER A 81 19.12 -41.12 25.42
N GLY A 82 18.52 -41.46 24.30
CA GLY A 82 18.65 -40.67 23.07
C GLY A 82 18.05 -39.25 23.22
N ASN A 83 17.82 -38.79 24.46
CA ASN A 83 17.12 -37.54 24.76
C ASN A 83 18.08 -36.38 24.97
N THR A 84 17.93 -35.36 24.13
CA THR A 84 18.64 -34.07 24.24
C THR A 84 17.65 -32.95 24.53
N THR A 85 18.13 -31.71 24.66
CA THR A 85 17.25 -30.55 24.82
C THR A 85 16.24 -30.45 23.67
N LEU A 86 16.66 -30.68 22.45
CA LEU A 86 15.83 -30.51 21.25
C LEU A 86 15.21 -31.81 20.70
N HIS A 87 15.55 -32.96 21.27
CA HIS A 87 15.05 -34.25 20.83
C HIS A 87 14.59 -35.09 22.00
N LYS A 88 13.36 -35.59 21.95
CA LYS A 88 12.75 -36.44 22.97
C LYS A 88 12.16 -37.69 22.30
N SER A 89 12.67 -38.85 22.63
CA SER A 89 12.16 -40.13 22.14
C SER A 89 11.16 -40.75 23.16
N PHE A 90 10.11 -41.35 22.65
CA PHE A 90 9.12 -42.10 23.40
C PHE A 90 8.65 -43.33 22.60
N PRO A 91 7.98 -44.29 23.21
CA PRO A 91 7.46 -45.45 22.47
C PRO A 91 6.55 -45.02 21.32
N GLY A 92 6.89 -45.43 20.10
CA GLY A 92 6.10 -45.12 18.89
C GLY A 92 6.35 -43.77 18.24
N GLY A 93 7.24 -42.93 18.79
CA GLY A 93 7.52 -41.61 18.19
C GLY A 93 8.68 -40.82 18.80
N HIS A 94 8.76 -39.59 18.38
CA HIS A 94 9.71 -38.64 18.95
C HIS A 94 9.22 -37.18 18.73
N VAL A 95 9.66 -36.25 19.55
CA VAL A 95 9.53 -34.82 19.36
C VAL A 95 10.89 -34.21 19.04
N THR A 96 10.98 -33.45 17.96
CA THR A 96 12.20 -32.69 17.61
C THR A 96 11.85 -31.21 17.48
N GLY A 97 12.59 -30.34 18.19
CA GLY A 97 12.50 -28.88 18.05
C GLY A 97 13.60 -28.37 17.11
N CYS A 98 13.28 -27.40 16.25
CA CYS A 98 14.26 -26.75 15.39
C CYS A 98 13.92 -25.28 15.14
N GLY A 99 14.90 -24.52 14.64
CA GLY A 99 14.70 -23.16 14.16
C GLY A 99 14.35 -23.12 12.67
N ALA A 100 13.50 -22.19 12.28
CA ALA A 100 13.04 -22.00 10.89
C ALA A 100 14.17 -21.58 9.93
N ASN A 101 15.29 -21.12 10.45
CA ASN A 101 16.47 -20.71 9.68
C ASN A 101 17.43 -21.87 9.32
N SER A 102 17.17 -23.11 9.79
CA SER A 102 18.04 -24.27 9.59
C SER A 102 17.48 -25.25 8.57
N PRO A 103 17.91 -25.21 7.29
CA PRO A 103 17.41 -26.12 6.24
C PRO A 103 17.63 -27.59 6.59
N ALA A 104 18.83 -27.92 7.08
CA ALA A 104 19.17 -29.29 7.43
C ALA A 104 18.26 -29.90 8.51
N SER A 105 17.88 -29.12 9.50
CA SER A 105 16.94 -29.55 10.56
C SER A 105 15.52 -29.74 10.04
N LEU A 106 15.09 -28.91 9.09
CA LEU A 106 13.79 -29.01 8.45
C LEU A 106 13.71 -30.20 7.46
N ALA A 107 14.85 -30.70 6.98
CA ALA A 107 14.93 -31.70 5.91
C ALA A 107 15.26 -33.14 6.38
N SER A 108 15.56 -33.38 7.64
CA SER A 108 16.34 -34.57 8.07
C SER A 108 15.52 -35.86 8.27
N ARG A 109 14.20 -35.83 8.53
CA ARG A 109 13.44 -37.03 8.95
C ARG A 109 12.01 -37.03 8.43
N PRO A 110 11.37 -38.23 8.20
CA PRO A 110 9.94 -38.33 8.00
C PRO A 110 9.19 -37.89 9.28
N ILE A 111 8.21 -37.01 9.14
CA ILE A 111 7.45 -36.42 10.24
C ILE A 111 5.97 -36.54 9.92
N ARG A 112 5.15 -36.99 10.87
CA ARG A 112 3.70 -37.04 10.71
C ARG A 112 3.04 -35.74 11.16
N ILE A 113 3.48 -35.16 12.27
CA ILE A 113 2.91 -33.96 12.88
C ILE A 113 3.90 -32.81 12.79
N VAL A 114 3.55 -31.77 12.07
CA VAL A 114 4.35 -30.55 11.91
C VAL A 114 3.66 -29.41 12.65
N LEU A 115 4.35 -28.82 13.62
CA LEU A 115 3.88 -27.68 14.41
C LEU A 115 4.77 -26.49 14.14
N CYS A 116 4.22 -25.41 13.59
CA CYS A 116 4.95 -24.17 13.28
C CYS A 116 4.39 -23.04 14.18
N ASP A 117 5.19 -22.58 15.12
CA ASP A 117 4.85 -21.52 16.04
C ASP A 117 5.40 -20.17 15.56
N GLU A 118 4.59 -19.12 15.63
CA GLU A 118 4.93 -17.75 15.19
C GLU A 118 5.45 -17.69 13.75
N VAL A 119 4.69 -18.27 12.79
CA VAL A 119 5.11 -18.40 11.37
C VAL A 119 5.38 -17.08 10.68
N ASP A 120 4.77 -15.98 11.12
CA ASP A 120 5.02 -14.64 10.58
C ASP A 120 6.42 -14.10 10.95
N ARG A 121 7.05 -14.69 11.96
CA ARG A 121 8.44 -14.37 12.37
C ARG A 121 9.49 -15.27 11.71
N PHE A 122 9.08 -16.21 10.87
CA PHE A 122 10.01 -17.05 10.13
C PHE A 122 10.73 -16.24 9.05
N PRO A 123 12.00 -16.55 8.74
CA PRO A 123 12.69 -15.93 7.62
C PRO A 123 11.97 -16.26 6.30
N VAL A 124 12.14 -15.40 5.30
CA VAL A 124 11.54 -15.60 3.95
C VAL A 124 12.03 -16.92 3.34
N SER A 125 13.29 -17.29 3.62
CA SER A 125 13.92 -18.53 3.16
C SER A 125 14.77 -19.13 4.28
N ALA A 126 14.69 -20.44 4.46
CA ALA A 126 15.65 -21.18 5.27
C ALA A 126 16.96 -21.31 4.46
N GLY A 127 17.95 -20.46 4.74
CA GLY A 127 19.14 -20.34 3.91
C GLY A 127 18.79 -20.09 2.43
N SER A 128 19.30 -20.93 1.53
CA SER A 128 19.01 -20.88 0.09
C SER A 128 17.91 -21.86 -0.36
N GLU A 129 17.32 -22.67 0.54
CA GLU A 129 16.47 -23.80 0.16
C GLU A 129 14.97 -23.44 0.03
N GLY A 130 14.57 -22.24 0.41
CA GLY A 130 13.20 -21.76 0.25
C GLY A 130 12.41 -21.65 1.55
N ASP A 131 11.08 -21.52 1.43
CA ASP A 131 10.18 -21.26 2.56
C ASP A 131 10.21 -22.38 3.62
N PRO A 132 10.48 -22.03 4.90
CA PRO A 132 10.60 -23.01 5.99
C PRO A 132 9.35 -23.87 6.20
N VAL A 133 8.14 -23.31 6.07
CA VAL A 133 6.89 -24.03 6.23
C VAL A 133 6.74 -25.07 5.12
N THR A 134 7.04 -24.71 3.91
CA THR A 134 7.02 -25.61 2.74
C THR A 134 8.02 -26.75 2.90
N LEU A 135 9.24 -26.47 3.38
CA LEU A 135 10.26 -27.48 3.63
C LEU A 135 9.80 -28.48 4.70
N ALA A 136 9.28 -27.99 5.83
CA ALA A 136 8.76 -28.83 6.90
C ALA A 136 7.57 -29.70 6.42
N ARG A 137 6.63 -29.10 5.67
CA ARG A 137 5.47 -29.78 5.09
C ARG A 137 5.85 -30.96 4.19
N LYS A 138 6.92 -30.82 3.39
CA LYS A 138 7.43 -31.91 2.54
C LYS A 138 7.85 -33.16 3.32
N ARG A 139 8.21 -33.05 4.61
CA ARG A 139 8.59 -34.19 5.46
C ARG A 139 7.40 -35.06 5.87
N SER A 140 6.20 -34.53 5.76
CA SER A 140 4.96 -35.25 6.08
C SER A 140 4.32 -35.95 4.87
N ALA A 141 4.89 -35.82 3.68
CA ALA A 141 4.29 -36.31 2.43
C ALA A 141 3.99 -37.83 2.41
N THR A 142 4.78 -38.63 3.12
CA THR A 142 4.61 -40.09 3.21
C THR A 142 3.50 -40.53 4.16
N PHE A 143 2.98 -39.60 4.98
CA PHE A 143 1.91 -39.92 5.92
C PHE A 143 0.55 -39.49 5.36
N TRP A 144 -0.35 -40.42 5.13
CA TRP A 144 -1.70 -40.14 4.64
C TRP A 144 -2.55 -39.37 5.68
N ASN A 145 -2.23 -39.56 6.98
CA ASN A 145 -2.88 -38.94 8.14
C ASN A 145 -2.03 -37.84 8.79
N ARG A 146 -1.24 -37.15 7.98
CA ARG A 146 -0.39 -36.04 8.42
C ARG A 146 -1.20 -34.88 8.99
N LYS A 147 -0.63 -34.16 9.92
CA LYS A 147 -1.18 -32.93 10.50
C LYS A 147 -0.16 -31.81 10.44
N ILE A 148 -0.60 -30.65 10.00
CA ILE A 148 0.22 -29.44 9.90
C ILE A 148 -0.53 -28.33 10.64
N ILE A 149 0.06 -27.81 11.69
CA ILE A 149 -0.51 -26.76 12.52
C ILE A 149 0.34 -25.51 12.39
N LEU A 150 -0.28 -24.42 11.92
CA LEU A 150 0.34 -23.11 11.75
C LEU A 150 -0.28 -22.15 12.74
N VAL A 151 0.55 -21.47 13.52
CA VAL A 151 0.10 -20.58 14.57
C VAL A 151 0.89 -19.28 14.52
N SER A 152 0.22 -18.13 14.54
CA SER A 152 0.86 -16.81 14.66
C SER A 152 -0.14 -15.72 15.02
N THR A 153 0.38 -14.59 15.52
CA THR A 153 -0.23 -13.28 15.34
C THR A 153 0.08 -12.81 13.92
N PRO A 154 -0.89 -12.18 13.21
CA PRO A 154 -0.63 -11.62 11.89
C PRO A 154 0.28 -10.38 11.96
N THR A 155 0.87 -10.02 10.82
CA THR A 155 1.74 -8.86 10.67
C THR A 155 1.19 -7.86 9.65
N ASN A 156 1.93 -7.56 8.59
CA ASN A 156 1.49 -6.62 7.56
C ASN A 156 0.67 -7.35 6.48
N LYS A 157 -0.39 -6.73 6.00
CA LYS A 157 -1.24 -7.24 4.94
C LYS A 157 -0.43 -7.57 3.68
N GLY A 158 -0.67 -8.75 3.12
CA GLY A 158 0.06 -9.25 1.95
C GLY A 158 1.46 -9.78 2.23
N ALA A 159 1.99 -9.64 3.46
CA ALA A 159 3.26 -10.24 3.90
C ALA A 159 3.05 -11.33 4.95
N SER A 160 1.93 -11.29 5.67
CA SER A 160 1.59 -12.22 6.72
C SER A 160 1.35 -13.63 6.17
N ARG A 161 2.19 -14.60 6.60
CA ARG A 161 2.01 -16.02 6.23
C ARG A 161 0.77 -16.62 6.87
N ILE A 162 0.47 -16.22 8.11
CA ILE A 162 -0.70 -16.76 8.80
C ILE A 162 -1.99 -16.26 8.17
N GLU A 163 -2.03 -14.98 7.73
CA GLU A 163 -3.15 -14.44 6.96
C GLU A 163 -3.35 -15.22 5.66
N GLN A 164 -2.28 -15.40 4.88
CA GLN A 164 -2.36 -16.15 3.63
C GLN A 164 -2.89 -17.57 3.86
N ALA A 165 -2.38 -18.27 4.89
CA ALA A 165 -2.84 -19.61 5.22
C ALA A 165 -4.32 -19.63 5.70
N TYR A 166 -4.75 -18.59 6.42
CA TYR A 166 -6.13 -18.42 6.85
C TYR A 166 -7.05 -18.12 5.65
N GLU A 167 -6.63 -17.26 4.72
CA GLU A 167 -7.38 -16.96 3.50
C GLU A 167 -7.59 -18.21 2.58
N GLU A 168 -6.66 -19.16 2.62
CA GLU A 168 -6.76 -20.44 1.90
C GLU A 168 -7.58 -21.52 2.64
N SER A 169 -8.12 -21.22 3.84
CA SER A 169 -8.87 -22.14 4.71
C SER A 169 -10.38 -21.97 4.59
N ASP A 170 -11.13 -22.73 5.40
CA ASP A 170 -12.58 -22.59 5.56
C ASP A 170 -13.00 -21.37 6.42
N LYS A 171 -12.06 -20.54 6.87
CA LYS A 171 -12.23 -19.25 7.55
C LYS A 171 -13.25 -19.27 8.69
N ARG A 172 -13.02 -20.10 9.69
CA ARG A 172 -13.91 -20.18 10.84
C ARG A 172 -13.81 -18.94 11.72
N LEU A 173 -14.97 -18.38 12.03
CA LEU A 173 -15.16 -17.28 12.97
C LEU A 173 -15.93 -17.79 14.20
N TYR A 174 -15.68 -17.17 15.35
CA TYR A 174 -16.34 -17.53 16.60
C TYR A 174 -17.53 -16.61 16.84
N TYR A 175 -18.74 -17.18 16.74
CA TYR A 175 -20.01 -16.47 16.95
C TYR A 175 -20.44 -16.58 18.39
N VAL A 176 -20.93 -15.48 18.96
CA VAL A 176 -21.42 -15.40 20.34
C VAL A 176 -22.84 -14.86 20.37
N PRO A 177 -23.73 -15.44 21.19
CA PRO A 177 -25.11 -14.98 21.29
C PRO A 177 -25.22 -13.75 22.21
N CYS A 178 -26.01 -12.75 21.82
CA CYS A 178 -26.42 -11.67 22.69
C CYS A 178 -27.35 -12.24 23.82
N HIS A 179 -27.10 -11.80 25.04
CA HIS A 179 -27.91 -12.27 26.19
C HIS A 179 -29.32 -11.66 26.23
N ASP A 180 -29.54 -10.48 25.56
CA ASP A 180 -30.84 -9.81 25.55
C ASP A 180 -31.71 -10.23 24.35
N CYS A 181 -31.16 -10.18 23.14
CA CYS A 181 -31.94 -10.43 21.91
C CYS A 181 -31.65 -11.78 21.24
N GLY A 182 -30.65 -12.55 21.72
CA GLY A 182 -30.24 -13.82 21.12
C GLY A 182 -29.51 -13.73 19.79
N HIS A 183 -29.29 -12.50 19.25
CA HIS A 183 -28.58 -12.30 17.99
C HIS A 183 -27.15 -12.86 18.09
N GLU A 184 -26.76 -13.66 17.12
CA GLU A 184 -25.42 -14.26 17.06
C GLU A 184 -24.51 -13.40 16.20
N GLN A 185 -23.39 -12.97 16.77
CA GLN A 185 -22.47 -12.02 16.18
C GLN A 185 -21.01 -12.39 16.46
N THR A 186 -20.09 -11.90 15.65
CA THR A 186 -18.66 -11.91 15.95
C THR A 186 -18.28 -10.62 16.68
N LEU A 187 -17.32 -10.70 17.60
CA LEU A 187 -16.87 -9.51 18.33
C LEU A 187 -15.96 -8.65 17.45
N LYS A 188 -16.33 -7.36 17.28
CA LYS A 188 -15.64 -6.36 16.48
C LYS A 188 -15.26 -5.15 17.34
N TRP A 189 -14.07 -4.58 17.11
CA TRP A 189 -13.62 -3.39 17.84
C TRP A 189 -14.56 -2.19 17.65
N SER A 190 -15.14 -2.03 16.46
CA SER A 190 -16.10 -0.97 16.15
C SER A 190 -17.36 -0.96 17.03
N GLN A 191 -17.65 -2.05 17.72
CA GLN A 191 -18.77 -2.19 18.67
C GLN A 191 -18.38 -1.87 20.12
N VAL A 192 -17.10 -1.60 20.39
CA VAL A 192 -16.66 -1.17 21.72
C VAL A 192 -16.98 0.30 21.89
N GLN A 193 -17.85 0.62 22.86
CA GLN A 193 -18.27 1.96 23.23
C GLN A 193 -17.49 2.41 24.46
N PHE A 194 -16.90 3.59 24.43
CA PHE A 194 -16.14 4.17 25.55
C PHE A 194 -16.05 5.69 25.44
N ASP A 195 -15.89 6.34 26.58
CA ASP A 195 -15.48 7.73 26.68
C ASP A 195 -13.95 7.78 26.75
N ALA A 196 -13.30 8.58 25.89
CA ALA A 196 -11.84 8.65 25.81
C ALA A 196 -11.18 9.17 27.11
N ASP A 197 -11.90 10.01 27.86
CA ASP A 197 -11.45 10.55 29.14
C ASP A 197 -11.75 9.61 30.32
N ARG A 198 -12.61 8.61 30.10
CA ARG A 198 -13.03 7.62 31.09
C ARG A 198 -13.02 6.20 30.53
N PRO A 199 -11.84 5.59 30.34
CA PRO A 199 -11.70 4.22 29.80
C PRO A 199 -12.50 3.16 30.57
N GLU A 200 -12.77 3.37 31.86
CA GLU A 200 -13.60 2.50 32.71
C GLU A 200 -15.07 2.46 32.27
N SER A 201 -15.51 3.38 31.43
CA SER A 201 -16.86 3.36 30.80
C SER A 201 -17.00 2.34 29.68
N ALA A 202 -15.90 1.63 29.35
CA ALA A 202 -15.87 0.72 28.22
C ALA A 202 -16.88 -0.42 28.34
N GLY A 203 -17.66 -0.62 27.27
CA GLY A 203 -18.62 -1.70 27.12
C GLY A 203 -18.72 -2.17 25.69
N TYR A 204 -19.20 -3.37 25.45
CA TYR A 204 -19.42 -3.90 24.11
C TYR A 204 -20.90 -3.78 23.72
N ALA A 205 -21.20 -3.07 22.63
CA ALA A 205 -22.57 -2.90 22.13
C ALA A 205 -22.96 -4.05 21.19
N CYS A 206 -24.11 -4.69 21.45
CA CYS A 206 -24.68 -5.65 20.50
C CYS A 206 -25.00 -4.98 19.16
N GLU A 207 -24.58 -5.56 18.05
CA GLU A 207 -24.78 -4.98 16.71
C GLU A 207 -26.25 -4.95 16.27
N SER A 208 -27.13 -5.76 16.89
CA SER A 208 -28.56 -5.85 16.57
C SER A 208 -29.43 -4.99 17.48
N CYS A 209 -29.32 -5.08 18.80
CA CYS A 209 -30.21 -4.41 19.74
C CYS A 209 -29.56 -3.24 20.51
N GLY A 210 -28.26 -3.00 20.35
CA GLY A 210 -27.54 -1.92 21.03
C GLY A 210 -27.30 -2.15 22.54
N SER A 211 -27.69 -3.30 23.10
CA SER A 211 -27.41 -3.64 24.50
C SER A 211 -25.93 -3.56 24.81
N ILE A 212 -25.55 -2.88 25.87
CA ILE A 212 -24.16 -2.73 26.32
C ILE A 212 -23.78 -3.85 27.28
N TRP A 213 -22.73 -4.58 26.97
CA TRP A 213 -22.22 -5.67 27.77
C TRP A 213 -20.99 -5.21 28.58
N ASP A 214 -21.01 -5.51 29.85
CA ASP A 214 -19.81 -5.48 30.68
C ASP A 214 -18.92 -6.70 30.42
N ASP A 215 -17.72 -6.74 31.01
CA ASP A 215 -16.79 -7.87 30.86
C ASP A 215 -17.37 -9.21 31.32
N ALA A 216 -18.21 -9.23 32.35
CA ALA A 216 -18.85 -10.44 32.83
C ALA A 216 -19.88 -10.98 31.85
N SER A 217 -20.67 -10.11 31.24
CA SER A 217 -21.65 -10.43 30.19
C SER A 217 -20.97 -10.91 28.92
N ARG A 218 -19.88 -10.22 28.51
CA ARG A 218 -19.02 -10.62 27.39
C ARG A 218 -18.43 -12.02 27.61
N ALA A 219 -17.88 -12.28 28.79
CA ALA A 219 -17.32 -13.59 29.12
C ALA A 219 -18.39 -14.71 29.12
N ARG A 220 -19.63 -14.41 29.57
CA ARG A 220 -20.77 -15.36 29.48
C ARG A 220 -21.15 -15.62 28.02
N ALA A 221 -21.18 -14.60 27.17
CA ALA A 221 -21.48 -14.77 25.76
C ALA A 221 -20.39 -15.61 25.06
N VAL A 222 -19.10 -15.34 25.33
CA VAL A 222 -17.98 -16.12 24.78
C VAL A 222 -18.05 -17.60 25.18
N ARG A 223 -18.44 -17.95 26.42
CA ARG A 223 -18.60 -19.34 26.84
C ARG A 223 -19.72 -20.09 26.10
N ARG A 224 -20.68 -19.39 25.54
CA ARG A 224 -21.84 -19.95 24.81
C ARG A 224 -21.67 -19.88 23.29
N GLY A 225 -20.55 -19.37 22.83
CA GLY A 225 -20.27 -19.21 21.41
C GLY A 225 -19.87 -20.51 20.73
N GLU A 226 -19.86 -20.48 19.42
CA GLU A 226 -19.47 -21.58 18.56
C GLU A 226 -18.69 -21.17 17.34
N TRP A 227 -17.86 -22.08 16.81
CA TRP A 227 -17.13 -21.89 15.56
C TRP A 227 -17.99 -22.19 14.35
N ARG A 228 -18.02 -21.28 13.37
CA ARG A 228 -18.71 -21.49 12.08
C ARG A 228 -17.76 -21.18 10.93
N SER A 229 -17.71 -22.10 9.95
CA SER A 229 -17.00 -21.85 8.69
C SER A 229 -17.77 -20.86 7.84
N THR A 230 -17.03 -19.94 7.19
CA THR A 230 -17.61 -18.96 6.27
C THR A 230 -17.30 -19.29 4.81
N GLU A 231 -16.39 -20.24 4.59
CA GLU A 231 -15.96 -20.68 3.25
C GLU A 231 -16.02 -22.21 3.13
N LYS A 232 -15.92 -22.70 1.89
CA LYS A 232 -15.92 -24.12 1.61
C LYS A 232 -14.68 -24.81 2.18
N PHE A 233 -14.90 -25.90 2.86
CA PHE A 233 -13.84 -26.72 3.44
C PHE A 233 -12.96 -27.39 2.35
N SER A 234 -11.64 -27.22 2.45
CA SER A 234 -10.63 -27.75 1.54
C SER A 234 -9.48 -28.46 2.27
N LYS A 235 -9.77 -29.32 3.27
CA LYS A 235 -8.82 -29.99 4.17
C LYS A 235 -8.04 -29.05 5.10
N THR A 236 -8.30 -27.74 5.03
CA THR A 236 -7.67 -26.73 5.88
C THR A 236 -8.73 -26.05 6.72
N ALA A 237 -8.62 -26.16 8.04
CA ALA A 237 -9.47 -25.47 9.01
C ALA A 237 -8.73 -24.25 9.54
N GLY A 238 -9.27 -23.05 9.30
CA GLY A 238 -8.70 -21.79 9.77
C GLY A 238 -9.54 -21.19 10.90
N PHE A 239 -8.89 -20.75 11.95
CA PHE A 239 -9.51 -20.14 13.12
C PHE A 239 -8.94 -18.75 13.33
N CYS A 240 -9.80 -17.74 13.39
CA CYS A 240 -9.41 -16.36 13.68
C CYS A 240 -10.12 -15.89 14.97
N VAL A 241 -9.34 -15.37 15.93
CA VAL A 241 -9.89 -14.83 17.17
C VAL A 241 -9.03 -13.69 17.71
N SER A 242 -9.69 -12.59 18.08
CA SER A 242 -9.06 -11.39 18.64
C SER A 242 -9.01 -11.41 20.18
N GLY A 243 -8.29 -10.46 20.76
CA GLY A 243 -8.27 -10.22 22.21
C GLY A 243 -9.64 -9.89 22.81
N LEU A 244 -10.63 -9.48 22.00
CA LEU A 244 -12.00 -9.24 22.45
C LEU A 244 -12.66 -10.50 23.03
N TYR A 245 -12.22 -11.67 22.65
CA TYR A 245 -12.70 -12.95 23.18
C TYR A 245 -11.97 -13.39 24.45
N SER A 246 -10.93 -12.67 24.86
CA SER A 246 -10.15 -13.01 26.06
C SER A 246 -10.95 -12.71 27.34
N PRO A 247 -11.09 -13.67 28.24
CA PRO A 247 -11.67 -13.40 29.55
C PRO A 247 -10.67 -12.72 30.52
N TRP A 248 -9.40 -12.65 30.15
CA TRP A 248 -8.32 -12.13 31.00
C TRP A 248 -8.00 -10.66 30.75
N ILE A 249 -8.46 -10.09 29.64
CA ILE A 249 -8.20 -8.70 29.28
C ILE A 249 -9.53 -7.92 29.39
N PRO A 250 -9.69 -7.07 30.42
CA PRO A 250 -10.83 -6.17 30.54
C PRO A 250 -10.92 -5.21 29.36
N LEU A 251 -12.14 -4.79 28.99
CA LEU A 251 -12.34 -3.80 27.92
C LEU A 251 -11.70 -2.46 28.28
N GLU A 252 -11.70 -2.08 29.55
CA GLU A 252 -11.02 -0.89 30.06
C GLU A 252 -9.53 -0.88 29.68
N ASP A 253 -8.82 -1.99 29.94
CA ASP A 253 -7.39 -2.09 29.64
C ASP A 253 -7.15 -2.07 28.12
N ALA A 254 -7.98 -2.76 27.34
CA ALA A 254 -7.91 -2.75 25.88
C ALA A 254 -8.11 -1.32 25.32
N VAL A 255 -9.03 -0.53 25.90
CA VAL A 255 -9.28 0.86 25.51
C VAL A 255 -8.11 1.75 25.92
N ARG A 256 -7.54 1.60 27.11
CA ARG A 256 -6.33 2.34 27.55
C ARG A 256 -5.16 2.09 26.60
N ASP A 257 -4.92 0.84 26.25
CA ASP A 257 -3.87 0.44 25.32
C ASP A 257 -4.12 1.02 23.91
N PHE A 258 -5.37 0.99 23.42
CA PHE A 258 -5.75 1.59 22.15
C PHE A 258 -5.51 3.10 22.14
N LEU A 259 -5.96 3.83 23.19
CA LEU A 259 -5.80 5.27 23.30
C LEU A 259 -4.32 5.70 23.36
N ALA A 260 -3.48 4.88 23.99
CA ALA A 260 -2.04 5.08 23.98
C ALA A 260 -1.44 4.79 22.60
N ALA A 261 -1.85 3.67 21.99
CA ALA A 261 -1.30 3.19 20.72
C ALA A 261 -1.66 4.08 19.53
N ARG A 262 -2.89 4.65 19.48
CA ARG A 262 -3.38 5.47 18.35
C ARG A 262 -2.60 6.77 18.14
N LYS A 263 -1.75 7.17 19.09
CA LYS A 263 -0.92 8.39 19.00
C LYS A 263 0.17 8.28 17.92
N GLN A 264 0.58 7.06 17.57
CA GLN A 264 1.62 6.82 16.58
C GLN A 264 1.27 5.59 15.72
N PRO A 265 1.43 5.65 14.39
CA PRO A 265 1.12 4.52 13.50
C PRO A 265 1.86 3.22 13.85
N SER A 266 3.12 3.33 14.29
CA SER A 266 3.93 2.16 14.68
C SER A 266 3.38 1.42 15.90
N THR A 267 2.90 2.14 16.91
CA THR A 267 2.30 1.56 18.12
C THR A 267 0.89 1.04 17.83
N LEU A 268 0.11 1.76 17.00
CA LEU A 268 -1.21 1.31 16.58
C LEU A 268 -1.13 0.00 15.78
N ARG A 269 -0.13 -0.14 14.89
CA ARG A 269 0.13 -1.39 14.18
C ARG A 269 0.33 -2.56 15.14
N VAL A 270 1.17 -2.38 16.16
CA VAL A 270 1.42 -3.44 17.16
C VAL A 270 0.11 -3.83 17.84
N TRP A 271 -0.69 -2.84 18.25
CA TRP A 271 -1.98 -3.10 18.91
C TRP A 271 -2.96 -3.85 18.00
N VAL A 272 -3.13 -3.41 16.73
CA VAL A 272 -4.00 -4.08 15.74
C VAL A 272 -3.56 -5.53 15.52
N ASN A 273 -2.29 -5.76 15.26
CA ASN A 273 -1.78 -7.11 15.01
C ASN A 273 -1.90 -8.01 16.24
N THR A 274 -1.58 -7.50 17.44
CA THR A 274 -1.50 -8.35 18.63
C THR A 274 -2.80 -8.45 19.40
N TYR A 275 -3.66 -7.43 19.39
CA TYR A 275 -4.94 -7.47 20.10
C TYR A 275 -6.10 -7.88 19.17
N LEU A 276 -6.24 -7.25 17.99
CA LEU A 276 -7.32 -7.57 17.06
C LEU A 276 -7.08 -8.84 16.24
N ALA A 277 -5.84 -9.33 16.19
CA ALA A 277 -5.45 -10.41 15.28
C ALA A 277 -5.73 -10.08 13.81
N GLU A 278 -5.61 -8.81 13.46
CA GLU A 278 -5.80 -8.28 12.11
C GLU A 278 -4.46 -7.86 11.51
N THR A 279 -4.32 -7.98 10.20
CA THR A 279 -3.14 -7.47 9.51
C THR A 279 -3.16 -5.96 9.44
N TRP A 280 -1.99 -5.35 9.61
CA TRP A 280 -1.83 -3.92 9.44
C TRP A 280 -1.75 -3.56 7.96
N GLU A 281 -2.64 -2.68 7.52
CA GLU A 281 -2.55 -2.01 6.24
C GLU A 281 -2.06 -0.59 6.48
N GLU A 282 -0.88 -0.24 5.95
CA GLU A 282 -0.41 1.15 6.04
C GLU A 282 -1.33 2.03 5.20
N ASP A 283 -1.91 3.04 5.81
CA ASP A 283 -2.54 4.13 5.08
C ASP A 283 -1.45 4.79 4.24
N GLY A 284 -1.55 4.57 2.91
CA GLY A 284 -0.52 5.03 2.00
C GLY A 284 -0.33 6.54 2.09
N GLU A 285 0.90 7.00 1.85
CA GLU A 285 1.19 8.42 1.71
C GLU A 285 0.38 8.99 0.52
N GLY A 286 -0.55 9.87 0.82
CA GLY A 286 -1.36 10.59 -0.16
C GLY A 286 -1.20 12.10 0.01
N VAL A 287 -1.77 12.83 -0.91
CA VAL A 287 -1.96 14.29 -0.84
C VAL A 287 -3.46 14.54 -0.76
N ASP A 288 -3.86 15.52 0.03
CA ASP A 288 -5.24 15.92 0.18
C ASP A 288 -5.68 16.84 -0.96
N ASP A 289 -6.79 16.51 -1.62
CA ASP A 289 -7.35 17.28 -2.74
C ASP A 289 -7.82 18.68 -2.29
N TYR A 290 -8.34 18.80 -1.08
CA TYR A 290 -8.78 20.07 -0.53
C TYR A 290 -7.61 21.04 -0.34
N SER A 291 -6.48 20.57 0.21
CA SER A 291 -5.29 21.38 0.41
C SER A 291 -4.69 21.91 -0.89
N LEU A 292 -4.83 21.18 -2.01
CA LEU A 292 -4.41 21.65 -3.33
C LEU A 292 -5.37 22.69 -3.90
N SER A 293 -6.67 22.53 -3.69
CA SER A 293 -7.68 23.48 -4.18
C SER A 293 -7.62 24.82 -3.46
N GLU A 294 -7.24 24.85 -2.17
CA GLU A 294 -7.02 26.09 -1.42
C GLU A 294 -5.85 26.94 -1.91
N ARG A 295 -4.97 26.37 -2.75
CA ARG A 295 -3.84 27.09 -3.38
C ARG A 295 -4.20 27.74 -4.70
N ALA A 296 -5.48 27.71 -5.09
CA ALA A 296 -5.91 28.33 -6.33
C ALA A 296 -5.60 29.83 -6.33
N GLU A 297 -4.99 30.29 -7.41
CA GLU A 297 -4.51 31.65 -7.61
C GLU A 297 -5.17 32.24 -8.87
N ASP A 298 -5.48 33.53 -8.86
CA ASP A 298 -5.97 34.23 -10.04
C ASP A 298 -4.82 34.93 -10.77
N TRP A 299 -4.43 34.38 -11.92
CA TRP A 299 -3.50 35.05 -12.86
C TRP A 299 -4.16 35.37 -14.21
N GLY A 300 -5.50 35.30 -14.29
CA GLY A 300 -6.26 35.51 -15.51
C GLY A 300 -5.98 34.46 -16.59
N ASP A 301 -6.13 34.87 -17.86
CA ASP A 301 -5.93 33.99 -19.02
C ASP A 301 -4.48 34.03 -19.58
N VAL A 302 -3.51 34.47 -18.77
CA VAL A 302 -2.12 34.63 -19.20
C VAL A 302 -1.20 33.61 -18.52
N VAL A 303 -0.04 33.38 -19.13
CA VAL A 303 1.04 32.62 -18.49
C VAL A 303 1.76 33.58 -17.52
N PRO A 304 1.85 33.24 -16.21
CA PRO A 304 2.53 34.06 -15.21
C PRO A 304 3.98 34.40 -15.57
N SER A 305 4.46 35.52 -15.05
CA SER A 305 5.79 36.10 -15.36
C SER A 305 6.98 35.15 -15.23
N ASP A 306 6.89 34.19 -14.32
CA ASP A 306 7.94 33.20 -14.07
C ASP A 306 7.75 31.89 -14.88
N GLY A 307 6.72 31.81 -15.72
CA GLY A 307 6.46 30.71 -16.65
C GLY A 307 7.33 30.84 -17.91
N LEU A 308 8.40 30.05 -18.02
CA LEU A 308 9.44 30.18 -19.04
C LEU A 308 9.21 29.34 -20.29
N ILE A 309 8.53 28.19 -20.17
CA ILE A 309 8.31 27.23 -21.25
C ILE A 309 7.04 26.43 -21.01
N LEU A 310 6.30 26.14 -22.10
CA LEU A 310 5.08 25.35 -22.05
C LEU A 310 5.32 23.93 -22.54
N THR A 311 4.81 22.95 -21.82
CA THR A 311 4.71 21.54 -22.27
C THR A 311 3.30 21.00 -22.06
N ALA A 312 2.95 19.93 -22.76
CA ALA A 312 1.65 19.31 -22.63
C ALA A 312 1.75 17.79 -22.37
N GLY A 313 0.80 17.29 -21.61
CA GLY A 313 0.52 15.88 -21.45
C GLY A 313 -0.86 15.55 -21.98
N VAL A 314 -1.02 14.39 -22.63
CA VAL A 314 -2.31 13.93 -23.19
C VAL A 314 -2.51 12.48 -22.81
N ASP A 315 -3.67 12.19 -22.23
CA ASP A 315 -4.15 10.85 -21.93
C ASP A 315 -5.28 10.48 -22.91
N VAL A 316 -5.31 9.21 -23.36
CA VAL A 316 -6.24 8.73 -24.37
C VAL A 316 -7.12 7.64 -23.78
N GLN A 317 -8.39 7.97 -23.57
CA GLN A 317 -9.42 7.05 -23.08
C GLN A 317 -10.27 6.52 -24.24
N ASP A 318 -11.21 5.62 -23.97
CA ASP A 318 -12.04 5.01 -25.03
C ASP A 318 -13.04 6.00 -25.66
N ASP A 319 -13.45 7.02 -24.93
CA ASP A 319 -14.52 7.97 -25.29
C ASP A 319 -14.09 9.44 -25.25
N ARG A 320 -12.83 9.72 -24.96
CA ARG A 320 -12.31 11.09 -24.81
C ARG A 320 -10.79 11.17 -24.84
N LEU A 321 -10.28 12.40 -25.04
CA LEU A 321 -8.90 12.77 -24.71
C LEU A 321 -8.91 13.74 -23.52
N GLU A 322 -7.95 13.60 -22.63
CA GLU A 322 -7.69 14.60 -21.58
C GLU A 322 -6.30 15.19 -21.78
N ALA A 323 -6.20 16.50 -21.71
CA ALA A 323 -4.96 17.21 -22.00
C ALA A 323 -4.72 18.34 -21.00
N GLU A 324 -3.46 18.49 -20.56
CA GLU A 324 -3.02 19.60 -19.72
C GLU A 324 -1.83 20.30 -20.34
N ILE A 325 -1.83 21.64 -20.30
CA ILE A 325 -0.70 22.48 -20.62
C ILE A 325 -0.14 23.06 -19.32
N VAL A 326 1.16 22.89 -19.14
CA VAL A 326 1.89 23.28 -17.95
C VAL A 326 3.00 24.24 -18.33
N ALA A 327 3.06 25.39 -17.66
CA ALA A 327 4.21 26.28 -17.68
C ALA A 327 5.23 25.85 -16.62
N TRP A 328 6.50 25.94 -16.97
CA TRP A 328 7.61 25.60 -16.09
C TRP A 328 8.53 26.79 -15.92
N GLY A 329 8.84 27.12 -14.69
CA GLY A 329 9.72 28.19 -14.27
C GLY A 329 11.07 27.70 -13.78
N LYS A 330 11.80 28.61 -13.13
CA LYS A 330 13.08 28.31 -12.51
C LYS A 330 12.93 27.18 -11.49
N GLU A 331 13.93 26.27 -11.46
CA GLU A 331 13.94 25.13 -10.52
C GLU A 331 12.66 24.29 -10.56
N GLU A 332 12.01 24.28 -11.75
CA GLU A 332 10.81 23.50 -12.05
C GLU A 332 9.57 23.86 -11.22
N GLU A 333 9.48 25.08 -10.71
CA GLU A 333 8.21 25.68 -10.32
C GLU A 333 7.23 25.60 -11.49
N SER A 334 5.94 25.36 -11.26
CA SER A 334 5.04 25.02 -12.36
C SER A 334 3.62 25.55 -12.17
N TRP A 335 2.99 25.97 -13.27
CA TRP A 335 1.62 26.50 -13.34
C TRP A 335 0.77 25.66 -14.27
N SER A 336 -0.42 25.23 -13.80
CA SER A 336 -1.43 24.57 -14.62
C SER A 336 -2.14 25.61 -15.49
N ILE A 337 -1.69 25.82 -16.73
CA ILE A 337 -2.22 26.88 -17.58
C ILE A 337 -3.60 26.53 -18.13
N ALA A 338 -3.73 25.39 -18.79
CA ALA A 338 -4.98 24.96 -19.38
C ALA A 338 -5.19 23.45 -19.20
N TYR A 339 -6.42 23.05 -18.95
CA TYR A 339 -6.85 21.67 -18.89
C TYR A 339 -8.11 21.50 -19.73
N LYS A 340 -8.15 20.50 -20.60
CA LYS A 340 -9.29 20.27 -21.50
C LYS A 340 -9.62 18.79 -21.60
N THR A 341 -10.90 18.46 -21.45
CA THR A 341 -11.48 17.16 -21.80
C THR A 341 -12.13 17.29 -23.16
N ILE A 342 -11.71 16.49 -24.12
CA ILE A 342 -12.23 16.45 -25.50
C ILE A 342 -13.01 15.16 -25.65
N HIS A 343 -14.34 15.25 -25.66
CA HIS A 343 -15.22 14.09 -25.77
C HIS A 343 -15.36 13.61 -27.23
N GLY A 344 -15.34 12.31 -27.42
CA GLY A 344 -15.55 11.66 -28.72
C GLY A 344 -14.67 10.43 -28.92
N ASP A 345 -14.91 9.67 -29.96
CA ASP A 345 -14.17 8.46 -30.30
C ASP A 345 -12.76 8.78 -30.86
N PRO A 346 -11.67 8.35 -30.18
CA PRO A 346 -10.31 8.56 -30.66
C PRO A 346 -9.96 7.81 -31.97
N SER A 347 -10.77 6.88 -32.40
CA SER A 347 -10.62 6.26 -33.73
C SER A 347 -10.97 7.22 -34.86
N GLY A 348 -11.78 8.25 -34.59
CA GLY A 348 -12.19 9.29 -35.52
C GLY A 348 -11.24 10.50 -35.56
N PRO A 349 -11.32 11.35 -36.58
CA PRO A 349 -10.43 12.50 -36.75
C PRO A 349 -10.82 13.74 -35.94
N ILE A 350 -12.02 13.82 -35.39
CA ILE A 350 -12.60 15.03 -34.80
C ILE A 350 -11.83 15.41 -33.52
N VAL A 351 -11.71 14.47 -32.57
CA VAL A 351 -11.03 14.70 -31.31
C VAL A 351 -9.57 15.12 -31.50
N TRP A 352 -8.89 14.62 -32.53
CA TRP A 352 -7.51 14.97 -32.84
C TRP A 352 -7.38 16.38 -33.46
N ARG A 353 -8.40 16.88 -34.15
CA ARG A 353 -8.46 18.26 -34.61
C ARG A 353 -8.65 19.23 -33.45
N GLU A 354 -9.56 18.91 -32.54
CA GLU A 354 -9.76 19.72 -31.34
C GLU A 354 -8.51 19.71 -30.45
N LEU A 355 -7.79 18.58 -30.41
CA LEU A 355 -6.50 18.50 -29.73
C LEU A 355 -5.45 19.39 -30.42
N ASP A 356 -5.40 19.44 -31.77
CA ASP A 356 -4.52 20.35 -32.49
C ASP A 356 -4.82 21.81 -32.15
N GLU A 357 -6.07 22.21 -32.12
CA GLU A 357 -6.50 23.58 -31.74
C GLU A 357 -6.02 23.92 -30.31
N PHE A 358 -6.13 22.99 -29.39
CA PHE A 358 -5.68 23.16 -28.00
C PHE A 358 -4.15 23.22 -27.90
N LEU A 359 -3.41 22.30 -28.52
CA LEU A 359 -1.95 22.22 -28.42
C LEU A 359 -1.21 23.30 -29.20
N TYR A 360 -1.78 23.78 -30.32
CA TYR A 360 -1.17 24.79 -31.17
C TYR A 360 -1.79 26.18 -30.99
N GLY A 361 -2.64 26.33 -29.97
CA GLY A 361 -3.09 27.63 -29.51
C GLY A 361 -1.91 28.50 -29.05
N VAL A 362 -2.11 29.81 -29.16
CA VAL A 362 -1.18 30.81 -28.66
C VAL A 362 -1.61 31.20 -27.27
N TYR A 363 -0.69 31.12 -26.32
CA TYR A 363 -0.89 31.48 -24.92
C TYR A 363 -0.16 32.81 -24.66
N GLU A 364 -0.88 33.81 -24.20
CA GLU A 364 -0.31 35.11 -23.91
C GLU A 364 0.50 35.06 -22.60
N HIS A 365 1.71 35.55 -22.59
CA HIS A 365 2.52 35.72 -21.39
C HIS A 365 2.22 37.05 -20.72
N GLU A 366 2.31 37.15 -19.39
CA GLU A 366 2.08 38.38 -18.63
C GLU A 366 2.81 39.60 -19.20
N PHE A 367 3.97 39.39 -19.84
CA PHE A 367 4.73 40.46 -20.53
C PHE A 367 4.26 40.76 -21.96
N GLY A 368 3.12 40.18 -22.39
CA GLY A 368 2.54 40.39 -23.73
C GLY A 368 3.23 39.61 -24.85
N GLU A 369 4.09 38.65 -24.53
CA GLU A 369 4.69 37.74 -25.52
C GLU A 369 3.79 36.53 -25.80
N GLU A 370 3.78 36.09 -27.05
CA GLU A 370 3.11 34.87 -27.45
C GLU A 370 3.93 33.61 -27.11
N MET A 371 3.36 32.70 -26.37
CA MET A 371 3.95 31.41 -26.03
C MET A 371 3.23 30.28 -26.73
N VAL A 372 3.99 29.24 -27.11
CA VAL A 372 3.46 28.02 -27.73
C VAL A 372 3.96 26.79 -26.98
N VAL A 373 3.21 25.71 -27.02
CA VAL A 373 3.63 24.42 -26.46
C VAL A 373 4.86 23.90 -27.20
N ARG A 374 5.93 23.64 -26.48
CA ARG A 374 7.24 23.26 -27.05
C ARG A 374 7.44 21.76 -27.19
N ALA A 375 6.75 20.96 -26.39
CA ALA A 375 6.73 19.52 -26.51
C ALA A 375 5.44 18.96 -25.91
N THR A 376 4.97 17.84 -26.45
CA THR A 376 3.79 17.12 -25.97
C THR A 376 4.09 15.64 -25.87
N CYS A 377 3.72 15.02 -24.77
CA CYS A 377 3.73 13.55 -24.59
C CYS A 377 2.30 13.03 -24.61
N ILE A 378 2.05 12.02 -25.45
CA ILE A 378 0.73 11.38 -25.58
C ILE A 378 0.86 9.92 -25.19
N ASP A 379 0.04 9.46 -24.25
CA ASP A 379 0.03 8.04 -23.90
C ASP A 379 -0.47 7.16 -25.04
N SER A 380 0.24 6.06 -25.25
CA SER A 380 -0.09 5.05 -26.27
C SER A 380 -0.37 3.68 -25.66
N GLY A 381 -0.54 3.62 -24.34
CA GLY A 381 -0.71 2.36 -23.60
C GLY A 381 -2.10 1.71 -23.69
N GLY A 382 -3.12 2.47 -24.10
CA GLY A 382 -4.51 2.03 -24.17
C GLY A 382 -4.93 1.35 -25.48
N HIS A 383 -6.23 1.22 -25.70
CA HIS A 383 -6.83 0.54 -26.86
C HIS A 383 -6.60 1.30 -28.19
N HIS A 384 -6.41 2.62 -28.14
CA HIS A 384 -6.27 3.49 -29.33
C HIS A 384 -4.81 3.72 -29.76
N THR A 385 -3.88 2.81 -29.44
CA THR A 385 -2.45 2.88 -29.75
C THR A 385 -2.16 3.25 -31.22
N GLN A 386 -2.89 2.67 -32.18
CA GLN A 386 -2.68 2.96 -33.61
C GLN A 386 -3.10 4.38 -34.00
N ALA A 387 -4.17 4.90 -33.41
CA ALA A 387 -4.61 6.29 -33.63
C ALA A 387 -3.58 7.28 -33.10
N VAL A 388 -3.03 7.02 -31.91
CA VAL A 388 -1.92 7.81 -31.34
C VAL A 388 -0.71 7.79 -32.26
N TYR A 389 -0.30 6.63 -32.77
CA TYR A 389 0.87 6.54 -33.65
C TYR A 389 0.65 7.28 -34.98
N LYS A 390 -0.54 7.16 -35.56
CA LYS A 390 -0.91 7.91 -36.76
C LYS A 390 -0.85 9.42 -36.53
N TYR A 391 -1.36 9.89 -35.41
CA TYR A 391 -1.35 11.29 -35.02
C TYR A 391 0.08 11.81 -34.83
N VAL A 392 0.90 11.10 -34.06
CA VAL A 392 2.28 11.47 -33.73
C VAL A 392 3.19 11.44 -34.96
N SER A 393 3.01 10.47 -35.87
CA SER A 393 3.87 10.30 -37.07
C SER A 393 3.97 11.55 -37.94
N THR A 394 2.92 12.35 -38.00
CA THR A 394 2.86 13.59 -38.79
C THR A 394 3.31 14.82 -37.99
N ARG A 395 3.59 14.66 -36.68
CA ARG A 395 3.86 15.78 -35.75
C ARG A 395 5.19 15.64 -34.98
N GLU A 396 6.04 14.69 -35.36
CA GLU A 396 7.37 14.50 -34.73
C GLU A 396 8.22 15.79 -34.85
N ALA A 397 8.14 16.50 -35.97
CA ALA A 397 8.82 17.78 -36.17
C ALA A 397 8.34 18.89 -35.20
N LYS A 398 7.11 18.78 -34.70
CA LYS A 398 6.52 19.65 -33.68
C LYS A 398 6.77 19.14 -32.24
N ARG A 399 7.62 18.13 -32.08
CA ARG A 399 7.97 17.51 -30.80
C ARG A 399 6.77 16.92 -30.06
N VAL A 400 5.87 16.28 -30.80
CA VAL A 400 4.82 15.46 -30.24
C VAL A 400 5.33 14.02 -30.18
N PHE A 401 5.39 13.45 -28.98
CA PHE A 401 6.00 12.15 -28.71
C PHE A 401 4.96 11.13 -28.23
N ALA A 402 5.02 9.93 -28.79
CA ALA A 402 4.29 8.79 -28.21
C ALA A 402 5.08 8.24 -27.02
N ILE A 403 4.40 8.07 -25.91
CA ILE A 403 4.96 7.49 -24.70
C ILE A 403 4.23 6.22 -24.28
N LYS A 404 4.88 5.43 -23.43
CA LYS A 404 4.27 4.30 -22.73
C LYS A 404 4.65 4.34 -21.27
N GLY A 405 3.65 4.41 -20.39
CA GLY A 405 3.84 4.31 -18.95
C GLY A 405 4.44 2.95 -18.56
N VAL A 406 5.47 2.97 -17.71
CA VAL A 406 6.11 1.78 -17.15
C VAL A 406 6.20 1.96 -15.65
N GLY A 407 5.44 1.15 -14.90
CA GLY A 407 5.48 1.14 -13.44
C GLY A 407 6.76 0.51 -12.89
N GLY A 408 6.99 0.72 -11.60
CA GLY A 408 8.10 0.16 -10.82
C GLY A 408 9.08 1.20 -10.31
N GLU A 409 9.49 1.03 -9.07
CA GLU A 409 10.43 1.91 -8.35
C GLU A 409 11.82 1.94 -9.04
N GLY A 410 12.47 3.11 -9.05
CA GLY A 410 13.84 3.28 -9.56
C GLY A 410 13.97 3.31 -11.08
N ARG A 411 12.87 3.38 -11.82
CA ARG A 411 12.93 3.56 -13.27
C ARG A 411 13.30 5.00 -13.64
N PRO A 412 14.08 5.22 -14.72
CA PRO A 412 14.35 6.59 -15.18
C PRO A 412 13.04 7.27 -15.60
N MET A 413 12.93 8.60 -15.35
CA MET A 413 11.78 9.40 -15.73
C MET A 413 11.41 9.18 -17.21
N VAL A 414 12.39 9.25 -18.11
CA VAL A 414 12.25 8.90 -19.51
C VAL A 414 13.37 7.95 -19.90
N GLY A 415 13.01 6.80 -20.43
CA GLY A 415 13.95 5.79 -20.89
C GLY A 415 14.36 5.97 -22.34
N LYS A 416 15.31 5.15 -22.80
CA LYS A 416 15.74 5.16 -24.21
C LYS A 416 14.59 4.76 -25.11
N PRO A 417 14.33 5.52 -26.22
CA PRO A 417 13.24 5.22 -27.13
C PRO A 417 13.48 3.91 -27.88
N SER A 418 12.40 3.15 -28.07
CA SER A 418 12.36 2.04 -29.01
C SER A 418 11.69 2.47 -30.30
N LYS A 419 12.10 1.91 -31.45
CA LYS A 419 11.38 2.11 -32.70
C LYS A 419 10.29 1.04 -32.81
N ASN A 420 9.06 1.48 -33.02
CA ASN A 420 7.95 0.59 -33.29
C ASN A 420 8.07 -0.02 -34.71
N ASN A 421 7.65 -1.28 -34.85
CA ASN A 421 7.59 -1.97 -36.16
C ASN A 421 6.51 -1.40 -37.10
N ILE A 422 5.48 -0.75 -36.53
CA ILE A 422 4.38 -0.10 -37.25
C ILE A 422 4.66 1.40 -37.34
N GLY A 423 5.09 1.89 -38.50
CA GLY A 423 5.31 3.32 -38.75
C GLY A 423 6.68 3.89 -38.33
N LYS A 424 7.60 3.10 -37.76
CA LYS A 424 8.95 3.50 -37.32
C LYS A 424 8.99 4.66 -36.30
N ILE A 425 7.92 4.85 -35.54
CA ILE A 425 7.77 5.93 -34.57
C ILE A 425 8.64 5.64 -33.35
N LYS A 426 9.23 6.68 -32.78
CA LYS A 426 9.95 6.60 -31.52
C LYS A 426 8.95 6.55 -30.37
N LEU A 427 8.94 5.44 -29.65
CA LEU A 427 8.16 5.23 -28.43
C LEU A 427 9.07 5.36 -27.21
N PHE A 428 8.75 6.32 -26.35
CA PHE A 428 9.53 6.60 -25.13
C PHE A 428 8.87 5.91 -23.92
N PRO A 429 9.58 5.03 -23.20
CA PRO A 429 9.11 4.53 -21.92
C PRO A 429 9.24 5.62 -20.86
N VAL A 430 8.16 5.87 -20.10
CA VAL A 430 8.11 6.83 -18.99
C VAL A 430 7.96 6.07 -17.69
N GLY A 431 8.89 6.27 -16.75
CA GLY A 431 8.82 5.72 -15.39
C GLY A 431 7.76 6.46 -14.57
N VAL A 432 6.49 6.08 -14.74
CA VAL A 432 5.35 6.81 -14.16
C VAL A 432 5.42 6.91 -12.64
N ASP A 433 5.84 5.83 -11.95
CA ASP A 433 5.94 5.83 -10.49
C ASP A 433 7.02 6.79 -9.99
N THR A 434 8.13 6.94 -10.73
CA THR A 434 9.19 7.90 -10.41
C THR A 434 8.69 9.34 -10.54
N VAL A 435 7.98 9.65 -11.63
CA VAL A 435 7.42 10.99 -11.84
C VAL A 435 6.30 11.29 -10.83
N LYS A 436 5.42 10.32 -10.56
CA LYS A 436 4.36 10.45 -9.54
C LYS A 436 4.95 10.72 -8.16
N ALA A 437 6.00 10.00 -7.76
CA ALA A 437 6.67 10.22 -6.47
C ALA A 437 7.24 11.64 -6.36
N GLU A 438 7.84 12.14 -7.44
CA GLU A 438 8.33 13.51 -7.49
C GLU A 438 7.19 14.54 -7.41
N LEU A 439 6.11 14.37 -8.19
CA LEU A 439 4.94 15.25 -8.14
C LEU A 439 4.28 15.26 -6.76
N PHE A 440 4.12 14.10 -6.11
CA PHE A 440 3.57 14.01 -4.77
C PHE A 440 4.43 14.71 -3.72
N SER A 441 5.76 14.68 -3.86
CA SER A 441 6.64 15.48 -3.00
C SER A 441 6.45 16.97 -3.22
N ARG A 442 6.26 17.42 -4.46
CA ARG A 442 6.01 18.82 -4.84
C ARG A 442 4.62 19.29 -4.39
N PHE A 443 3.61 18.45 -4.47
CA PHE A 443 2.27 18.77 -3.94
C PHE A 443 2.27 19.00 -2.42
N LYS A 444 3.26 18.54 -1.69
CA LYS A 444 3.43 18.80 -0.24
C LYS A 444 4.13 20.14 0.06
N ILE A 445 4.74 20.80 -0.93
CA ILE A 445 5.37 22.10 -0.75
C ILE A 445 4.26 23.14 -0.53
N THR A 446 4.36 23.96 0.51
CA THR A 446 3.35 24.95 0.90
C THR A 446 3.67 26.36 0.48
N GLU A 447 4.94 26.66 0.23
CA GLU A 447 5.42 28.00 -0.12
C GLU A 447 5.83 28.06 -1.59
N PRO A 448 5.46 29.12 -2.35
CA PRO A 448 5.94 29.34 -3.73
C PRO A 448 7.46 29.31 -3.83
N GLY A 449 7.97 28.77 -4.94
CA GLY A 449 9.39 28.63 -5.18
C GLY A 449 9.77 27.29 -5.82
N PRO A 450 11.00 26.79 -5.59
CA PRO A 450 11.50 25.57 -6.23
C PRO A 450 10.55 24.39 -6.14
N GLY A 451 10.07 23.92 -7.30
CA GLY A 451 9.19 22.75 -7.39
C GLY A 451 7.73 22.96 -6.95
N TYR A 452 7.35 24.15 -6.51
CA TYR A 452 5.95 24.43 -6.14
C TYR A 452 5.03 24.30 -7.36
N CYS A 453 3.80 23.85 -7.10
CA CYS A 453 2.77 23.65 -8.12
C CYS A 453 1.64 24.64 -7.89
N HIS A 454 1.46 25.59 -8.82
CA HIS A 454 0.41 26.57 -8.86
C HIS A 454 -0.81 26.05 -9.64
N PHE A 455 -2.00 26.41 -9.20
CA PHE A 455 -3.25 26.04 -9.84
C PHE A 455 -4.13 27.27 -10.04
N PRO A 456 -4.83 27.41 -11.20
CA PRO A 456 -5.68 28.57 -11.44
C PRO A 456 -7.00 28.48 -10.65
N GLU A 457 -7.53 29.63 -10.28
CA GLU A 457 -8.93 29.70 -9.82
C GLU A 457 -9.90 29.16 -10.89
N GLY A 458 -11.06 28.70 -10.44
CA GLY A 458 -12.11 28.20 -11.33
C GLY A 458 -11.87 26.78 -11.88
N ARG A 459 -10.83 26.07 -11.45
CA ARG A 459 -10.65 24.64 -11.78
C ARG A 459 -11.78 23.81 -11.16
N ASP A 460 -12.31 22.86 -11.95
CA ASP A 460 -13.30 21.90 -11.45
C ASP A 460 -12.70 21.13 -10.23
N PRO A 461 -13.42 21.03 -9.11
CA PRO A 461 -13.00 20.20 -7.97
C PRO A 461 -12.65 18.76 -8.34
N GLU A 462 -13.24 18.20 -9.39
CA GLU A 462 -12.92 16.86 -9.89
C GLU A 462 -11.48 16.75 -10.39
N TYR A 463 -10.90 17.83 -10.94
CA TYR A 463 -9.49 17.88 -11.33
C TYR A 463 -8.55 17.60 -10.14
N TYR A 464 -8.78 18.23 -8.97
CA TYR A 464 -7.96 18.00 -7.76
C TYR A 464 -8.14 16.59 -7.21
N LYS A 465 -9.36 16.06 -7.27
CA LYS A 465 -9.65 14.67 -6.89
C LYS A 465 -8.91 13.67 -7.77
N GLN A 466 -8.77 13.95 -9.06
CA GLN A 466 -8.02 13.12 -9.99
C GLN A 466 -6.50 13.27 -9.79
N LEU A 467 -5.98 14.46 -9.47
CA LEU A 467 -4.58 14.66 -9.12
C LEU A 467 -4.15 13.84 -7.90
N THR A 468 -5.06 13.64 -6.95
CA THR A 468 -4.83 12.92 -5.70
C THR A 468 -5.45 11.53 -5.70
N ALA A 469 -5.83 11.02 -6.87
CA ALA A 469 -6.55 9.74 -7.02
C ALA A 469 -5.71 8.50 -6.72
N GLU A 470 -4.44 8.66 -6.38
CA GLU A 470 -3.54 7.57 -6.04
C GLU A 470 -2.86 7.81 -4.70
N LYS A 471 -2.47 6.72 -4.02
CA LYS A 471 -1.65 6.75 -2.80
C LYS A 471 -0.47 5.81 -2.95
N ILE A 472 0.65 6.17 -2.32
CA ILE A 472 1.81 5.29 -2.22
C ILE A 472 1.52 4.27 -1.11
N LYS A 473 1.43 2.98 -1.45
CA LYS A 473 1.33 1.89 -0.49
C LYS A 473 2.58 1.01 -0.56
N ILE A 474 2.99 0.51 0.60
CA ILE A 474 4.05 -0.50 0.68
C ILE A 474 3.38 -1.85 0.49
N LYS A 475 3.65 -2.51 -0.65
CA LYS A 475 3.27 -3.91 -0.86
C LYS A 475 4.48 -4.81 -0.70
N TYR A 476 4.24 -5.98 -0.14
CA TYR A 476 5.28 -6.99 0.02
C TYR A 476 5.18 -8.02 -1.10
N HIS A 477 6.23 -8.13 -1.91
CA HIS A 477 6.34 -9.17 -2.94
C HIS A 477 7.48 -10.12 -2.59
N LYS A 478 7.17 -11.40 -2.37
CA LYS A 478 8.13 -12.43 -1.93
C LYS A 478 8.92 -12.01 -0.66
N GLY A 479 8.27 -11.31 0.27
CA GLY A 479 8.88 -10.84 1.53
C GLY A 479 9.69 -9.53 1.42
N PHE A 480 9.83 -8.94 0.22
CA PHE A 480 10.50 -7.65 0.03
C PHE A 480 9.47 -6.53 -0.08
N ALA A 481 9.65 -5.48 0.71
CA ALA A 481 8.83 -4.28 0.64
C ALA A 481 9.06 -3.55 -0.69
N ARG A 482 7.99 -3.18 -1.39
CA ARG A 482 8.01 -2.34 -2.59
C ARG A 482 7.00 -1.22 -2.43
N ARG A 483 7.40 -0.02 -2.82
CA ARG A 483 6.48 1.12 -2.94
C ARG A 483 5.76 1.02 -4.27
N GLU A 484 4.43 1.04 -4.24
CA GLU A 484 3.57 1.03 -5.42
C GLU A 484 2.51 2.10 -5.30
N PHE A 485 2.20 2.77 -6.42
CA PHE A 485 1.04 3.65 -6.51
C PHE A 485 -0.22 2.82 -6.67
N VAL A 486 -1.20 3.05 -5.81
CA VAL A 486 -2.49 2.35 -5.83
C VAL A 486 -3.59 3.37 -6.02
N LYS A 487 -4.42 3.16 -7.05
CA LYS A 487 -5.62 3.97 -7.30
C LYS A 487 -6.58 3.84 -6.11
N ILE A 488 -7.02 4.98 -5.59
CA ILE A 488 -8.06 5.10 -4.56
C ILE A 488 -9.36 5.68 -5.13
N ARG A 489 -9.33 6.15 -6.39
CA ARG A 489 -10.48 6.65 -7.16
C ARG A 489 -10.45 6.06 -8.57
N THR A 490 -11.59 5.98 -9.22
CA THR A 490 -11.73 5.40 -10.58
C THR A 490 -10.99 6.25 -11.61
N ARG A 491 -11.12 7.59 -11.53
CA ARG A 491 -10.52 8.55 -12.44
C ARG A 491 -9.23 9.14 -11.86
N ASN A 492 -8.16 9.17 -12.66
CA ASN A 492 -6.85 9.74 -12.31
C ASN A 492 -6.18 10.47 -13.50
N GLU A 493 -6.93 10.75 -14.55
CA GLU A 493 -6.40 11.28 -15.81
C GLU A 493 -5.66 12.61 -15.61
N ALA A 494 -6.12 13.49 -14.72
CA ALA A 494 -5.41 14.74 -14.39
C ALA A 494 -4.00 14.49 -13.82
N LEU A 495 -3.81 13.44 -13.01
CA LEU A 495 -2.48 13.05 -12.55
C LEU A 495 -1.62 12.53 -13.70
N ASP A 496 -2.19 11.67 -14.56
CA ASP A 496 -1.46 11.06 -15.65
C ASP A 496 -1.03 12.11 -16.70
N VAL A 497 -1.89 13.07 -17.08
CA VAL A 497 -1.50 14.15 -18.00
C VAL A 497 -0.43 15.07 -17.39
N ARG A 498 -0.46 15.30 -16.08
CA ARG A 498 0.60 16.06 -15.38
C ARG A 498 1.94 15.32 -15.41
N VAL A 499 1.92 13.99 -15.24
CA VAL A 499 3.10 13.12 -15.40
C VAL A 499 3.64 13.23 -16.82
N TYR A 500 2.78 13.23 -17.84
CA TYR A 500 3.18 13.28 -19.24
C TYR A 500 3.70 14.68 -19.65
N ALA A 501 3.13 15.76 -19.11
CA ALA A 501 3.66 17.12 -19.29
C ALA A 501 5.07 17.27 -18.70
N LYS A 502 5.33 16.65 -17.53
CA LYS A 502 6.66 16.60 -16.92
C LYS A 502 7.64 15.77 -17.75
N ALA A 503 7.19 14.63 -18.29
CA ALA A 503 8.00 13.81 -19.21
C ALA A 503 8.36 14.59 -20.49
N ALA A 504 7.44 15.42 -21.01
CA ALA A 504 7.70 16.28 -22.15
C ALA A 504 8.79 17.33 -21.85
N LEU A 505 8.80 17.92 -20.64
CA LEU A 505 9.87 18.81 -20.18
C LEU A 505 11.23 18.08 -20.14
N ALA A 506 11.25 16.86 -19.60
CA ALA A 506 12.48 16.06 -19.53
C ALA A 506 13.03 15.73 -20.94
N LEU A 507 12.14 15.43 -21.91
CA LEU A 507 12.53 15.18 -23.31
C LEU A 507 13.10 16.43 -24.01
N LEU A 508 12.65 17.62 -23.64
CA LEU A 508 13.22 18.88 -24.14
C LEU A 508 14.63 19.13 -23.66
N ASN A 509 14.98 18.61 -22.48
CA ASN A 509 16.29 18.76 -21.84
C ASN A 509 16.79 20.23 -21.82
N VAL A 510 15.90 21.17 -21.47
CA VAL A 510 16.21 22.61 -21.46
C VAL A 510 16.79 23.03 -20.13
N ASN A 511 17.67 24.01 -20.16
CA ASN A 511 18.20 24.66 -18.96
C ASN A 511 17.26 25.80 -18.53
N LEU A 512 16.39 25.56 -17.58
CA LEU A 512 15.41 26.52 -17.07
C LEU A 512 16.08 27.74 -16.43
N ASN A 513 17.22 27.59 -15.76
CA ASN A 513 17.95 28.69 -15.17
C ASN A 513 18.48 29.67 -16.26
N SER A 514 18.93 29.12 -17.39
CA SER A 514 19.35 29.95 -18.52
C SER A 514 18.16 30.68 -19.18
N LEU A 515 16.99 30.07 -19.22
CA LEU A 515 15.77 30.74 -19.69
C LEU A 515 15.34 31.84 -18.73
N ALA A 516 15.39 31.59 -17.42
CA ALA A 516 15.07 32.58 -16.39
C ALA A 516 15.99 33.83 -16.50
N MET A 517 17.29 33.63 -16.66
CA MET A 517 18.24 34.77 -16.86
C MET A 517 17.89 35.62 -18.10
N LYS A 518 17.50 34.97 -19.20
CA LYS A 518 17.10 35.69 -20.41
C LYS A 518 15.82 36.50 -20.20
N MET A 519 14.88 35.94 -19.41
CA MET A 519 13.63 36.61 -19.14
C MET A 519 13.81 37.79 -18.16
N SER A 520 14.66 37.65 -17.11
CA SER A 520 14.96 38.76 -16.19
C SER A 520 15.57 39.96 -16.90
N HIS A 521 16.52 39.75 -17.82
CA HIS A 521 17.07 40.85 -18.64
C HIS A 521 16.02 41.52 -19.54
N ARG A 522 15.02 40.78 -20.01
CA ARG A 522 13.91 41.36 -20.79
C ARG A 522 12.96 42.16 -19.90
N LYS A 523 12.68 41.68 -18.69
CA LYS A 523 11.88 42.40 -17.70
C LYS A 523 12.49 43.75 -17.36
N GLU A 524 13.79 43.76 -17.03
CA GLU A 524 14.55 45.02 -16.78
C GLU A 524 14.49 45.97 -17.97
N ALA A 525 14.65 45.45 -19.20
CA ALA A 525 14.60 46.28 -20.40
C ALA A 525 13.19 46.87 -20.64
N GLN A 526 12.11 46.15 -20.34
CA GLN A 526 10.74 46.66 -20.45
C GLN A 526 10.40 47.69 -19.36
N GLU A 527 10.86 47.50 -18.14
CA GLU A 527 10.71 48.47 -17.05
C GLU A 527 11.39 49.80 -17.38
N VAL A 528 12.60 49.75 -17.90
CA VAL A 528 13.35 50.96 -18.39
C VAL A 528 12.57 51.66 -19.51
N VAL A 529 11.91 50.93 -20.41
CA VAL A 529 11.08 51.52 -21.48
C VAL A 529 9.80 52.13 -20.95
N LYS A 530 9.17 51.52 -19.92
CA LYS A 530 7.97 52.09 -19.27
C LYS A 530 8.27 53.32 -18.43
N GLU A 531 9.46 53.43 -17.83
CA GLU A 531 9.90 54.65 -17.10
C GLU A 531 10.26 55.83 -18.02
N GLN A 532 10.63 55.55 -19.26
CA GLN A 532 10.82 56.59 -20.28
C GLN A 532 9.45 56.99 -20.87
N LYS A 533 8.55 57.58 -20.08
CA LYS A 533 7.38 58.31 -20.63
C LYS A 533 7.85 59.34 -21.63
N PRO A 534 7.24 59.44 -22.83
CA PRO A 534 7.63 60.45 -23.80
C PRO A 534 7.48 61.85 -23.17
N ILE A 535 8.54 62.60 -23.15
CA ILE A 535 8.53 64.02 -22.78
C ILE A 535 7.46 64.68 -23.65
N GLN A 536 6.33 65.06 -23.05
CA GLN A 536 5.35 65.88 -23.74
C GLN A 536 6.01 67.19 -24.15
N ARG A 537 6.30 67.32 -25.44
CA ARG A 537 6.72 68.63 -26.02
C ARG A 537 5.61 69.62 -25.71
N PRO A 538 5.91 70.78 -25.12
CA PRO A 538 4.92 71.82 -24.88
C PRO A 538 4.31 72.23 -26.20
N LYS A 539 2.99 72.17 -26.32
CA LYS A 539 2.21 72.72 -27.43
C LYS A 539 2.47 74.21 -27.51
N ASN A 540 3.16 74.60 -28.58
CA ASN A 540 3.31 75.91 -29.20
C ASN A 540 2.57 77.07 -28.52
N MET A 541 3.38 77.99 -28.04
CA MET A 541 3.01 79.39 -28.04
C MET A 541 2.78 79.88 -29.49
N GLY A 542 1.60 80.42 -29.70
CA GLY A 542 1.15 80.91 -30.97
C GLY A 542 2.06 81.96 -31.55
N SER A 543 2.24 81.92 -32.85
CA SER A 543 2.90 82.85 -33.71
C SER A 543 2.35 84.28 -33.56
N PHE A 544 3.18 85.21 -33.03
CA PHE A 544 2.98 86.61 -33.11
C PHE A 544 3.61 87.07 -34.43
N VAL A 545 2.89 87.02 -35.52
CA VAL A 545 3.17 87.87 -36.72
C VAL A 545 1.86 87.96 -37.50
N ASN A 546 1.16 89.11 -37.31
CA ASN A 546 0.45 89.81 -38.35
C ASN A 546 -0.26 91.06 -37.79
N ARG A 547 0.48 92.08 -37.68
CA ARG A 547 -0.06 93.48 -37.75
C ARG A 547 0.94 94.28 -38.56
N TRP A 548 0.55 94.57 -39.81
CA TRP A 548 0.86 95.71 -40.70
C TRP A 548 0.66 95.28 -42.16
N ARG A 549 -0.51 95.30 -42.58
CA ARG A 549 -1.14 96.08 -43.69
C ARG A 549 -2.53 95.57 -43.96
#